data_76d8c360f19d3988aae467b6f0e8f170
#
_entry.id   76d8c360f19d3988aae467b6f0e8f170
#
_cell.length_a   1.000
_cell.length_b   1.000
_cell.length_c   1.000
_cell.angle_alpha   90.00
_cell.angle_beta   90.00
_cell.angle_gamma   90.00
#
_symmetry.space_group_name_H-M   'P 1'
#
loop_
_entity.id
_entity.type
_entity.pdbx_description
1 polymer ?
#
loop_
_entity_poly.entity_id
_entity_poly.type
_entity_poly.pdbx_seq_one_letter_code
_entity_poly.pdbx_strand_id
1 'polypeptide(L)'
;VWKRYLALGDSFSEGLSDPHPAGGYRGWTDRTAESLSTKVNDFRYANLAIRGRKMNRIIDEQIPIALEMKPDLVSIAAGVNDALRRNWDPITVIAKYEYGISQLRREDIDVLIVAFGDPENRGQLAGVRERLQFLNHETVKLAKKYDCRLVDFWPERGFDHDIFWSDDRLHLSSLGHEFAAKAALHALGVADDSWRNPNIPLPPDPTWVARRFNDVKWLNNHMVPWAVRRIQGRSSGDGLTPKRPEFSTISPVNN
;
A
#
# COMPACT_ATOMS: atom_id res chain seq x y z
N VAL A 1 15.43 16.04 -7.01
CA VAL A 1 15.50 15.48 -5.64
C VAL A 1 14.32 16.02 -4.86
N TRP A 2 13.46 15.14 -4.35
CA TRP A 2 12.21 15.50 -3.65
C TRP A 2 12.50 15.95 -2.21
N LYS A 3 11.77 16.99 -1.76
CA LYS A 3 11.83 17.52 -0.39
C LYS A 3 10.54 17.32 0.39
N ARG A 4 9.41 17.13 -0.30
CA ARG A 4 8.08 17.06 0.31
C ARG A 4 7.34 15.84 -0.21
N TYR A 5 7.50 14.72 0.47
CA TYR A 5 6.82 13.48 0.12
C TYR A 5 5.50 13.34 0.87
N LEU A 6 4.43 13.06 0.12
CA LEU A 6 3.08 12.81 0.64
C LEU A 6 2.59 11.43 0.23
N ALA A 7 2.19 10.61 1.20
CA ALA A 7 1.58 9.31 0.95
C ALA A 7 0.05 9.38 1.00
N LEU A 8 -0.59 8.86 -0.03
CA LEU A 8 -2.04 8.71 -0.16
C LEU A 8 -2.41 7.23 -0.24
N GLY A 9 -3.65 6.90 0.11
CA GLY A 9 -4.15 5.54 -0.05
C GLY A 9 -4.97 5.03 1.13
N ASP A 10 -4.88 3.74 1.33
CA ASP A 10 -5.61 2.99 2.35
C ASP A 10 -4.66 2.35 3.39
N SER A 11 -5.06 1.19 3.96
CA SER A 11 -4.27 0.47 4.96
C SER A 11 -2.86 0.11 4.49
N PHE A 12 -2.66 -0.13 3.20
CA PHE A 12 -1.34 -0.45 2.65
C PHE A 12 -0.38 0.74 2.79
N SER A 13 -0.82 1.95 2.47
CA SER A 13 -0.03 3.19 2.63
C SER A 13 -0.01 3.69 4.07
N GLU A 14 -1.05 3.42 4.88
CA GLU A 14 -1.05 3.70 6.32
C GLU A 14 0.00 2.87 7.05
N GLY A 15 0.36 1.69 6.53
CA GLY A 15 1.35 0.79 7.11
C GLY A 15 0.77 -0.19 8.12
N LEU A 16 -0.51 -0.56 7.97
CA LEU A 16 -1.18 -1.48 8.89
C LEU A 16 -0.38 -2.77 9.04
N SER A 17 -0.26 -3.25 10.28
CA SER A 17 0.51 -4.43 10.70
C SER A 17 2.05 -4.27 10.73
N ASP A 18 2.58 -3.05 10.55
CA ASP A 18 3.98 -2.73 10.81
C ASP A 18 4.08 -1.81 12.04
N PRO A 19 4.18 -2.35 13.26
CA PRO A 19 4.14 -1.54 14.47
C PRO A 19 5.35 -0.61 14.55
N HIS A 20 5.09 0.66 14.91
CA HIS A 20 6.15 1.63 15.16
C HIS A 20 6.54 1.60 16.65
N PRO A 21 7.84 1.66 17.00
CA PRO A 21 8.29 1.64 18.41
C PRO A 21 7.67 2.74 19.29
N ALA A 22 7.39 3.91 18.72
CA ALA A 22 6.72 5.02 19.42
C ALA A 22 5.18 4.93 19.40
N GLY A 23 4.60 3.82 18.95
CA GLY A 23 3.17 3.61 18.80
C GLY A 23 2.64 3.88 17.39
N GLY A 24 1.50 3.26 17.06
CA GLY A 24 0.93 3.32 15.71
C GLY A 24 1.62 2.39 14.71
N TYR A 25 1.62 2.78 13.44
CA TYR A 25 2.17 1.98 12.33
C TYR A 25 3.23 2.77 11.57
N ARG A 26 4.33 2.08 11.19
CA ARG A 26 5.40 2.62 10.36
C ARG A 26 5.05 2.48 8.86
N GLY A 27 5.05 1.27 8.35
CA GLY A 27 4.72 0.96 6.96
C GLY A 27 5.79 1.33 5.93
N TRP A 28 5.56 0.90 4.68
CA TRP A 28 6.51 1.09 3.59
C TRP A 28 6.73 2.57 3.22
N THR A 29 5.68 3.39 3.34
CA THR A 29 5.77 4.83 3.00
C THR A 29 6.64 5.59 4.00
N ASP A 30 6.56 5.27 5.30
CA ASP A 30 7.45 5.85 6.32
C ASP A 30 8.88 5.40 6.11
N ARG A 31 9.12 4.10 5.85
CA ARG A 31 10.44 3.55 5.55
C ARG A 31 11.07 4.19 4.30
N THR A 32 10.25 4.45 3.27
CA THR A 32 10.67 5.19 2.07
C THR A 32 11.04 6.63 2.45
N ALA A 33 10.21 7.31 3.23
CA ALA A 33 10.45 8.67 3.69
C ALA A 33 11.72 8.78 4.56
N GLU A 34 11.92 7.84 5.47
CA GLU A 34 13.14 7.75 6.29
C GLU A 34 14.39 7.62 5.42
N SER A 35 14.37 6.76 4.40
CA SER A 35 15.50 6.62 3.46
C SER A 35 15.74 7.90 2.65
N LEU A 36 14.68 8.57 2.18
CA LEU A 36 14.82 9.82 1.45
C LEU A 36 15.34 10.94 2.35
N SER A 37 14.95 10.98 3.62
CA SER A 37 15.40 12.00 4.57
C SER A 37 16.90 11.98 4.83
N THR A 38 17.57 10.83 4.64
CA THR A 38 19.04 10.75 4.76
C THR A 38 19.79 11.35 3.57
N LYS A 39 19.08 11.59 2.45
CA LYS A 39 19.67 12.04 1.19
C LYS A 39 19.43 13.52 0.91
N VAL A 40 18.51 14.16 1.65
CA VAL A 40 18.01 15.51 1.38
C VAL A 40 17.84 16.28 2.67
N ASN A 41 18.50 17.44 2.76
CA ASN A 41 18.30 18.36 3.87
C ASN A 41 16.88 18.95 3.82
N ASP A 42 16.30 19.20 5.00
CA ASP A 42 14.94 19.77 5.15
C ASP A 42 13.81 18.92 4.53
N PHE A 43 14.05 17.62 4.42
CA PHE A 43 13.04 16.69 3.95
C PHE A 43 11.81 16.67 4.87
N ARG A 44 10.62 16.69 4.27
CA ARG A 44 9.32 16.67 4.97
C ARG A 44 8.45 15.54 4.44
N TYR A 45 7.77 14.90 5.35
CA TYR A 45 6.88 13.79 5.04
C TYR A 45 5.51 13.98 5.68
N ALA A 46 4.45 13.62 4.95
CA ALA A 46 3.09 13.52 5.45
C ALA A 46 2.44 12.23 4.91
N ASN A 47 1.40 11.74 5.60
CA ASN A 47 0.66 10.53 5.21
C ASN A 47 -0.83 10.71 5.50
N LEU A 48 -1.63 10.83 4.46
CA LEU A 48 -3.09 10.99 4.52
C LEU A 48 -3.84 9.67 4.39
N ALA A 49 -3.14 8.54 4.25
CA ALA A 49 -3.76 7.24 4.07
C ALA A 49 -4.60 6.84 5.28
N ILE A 50 -5.78 6.28 5.01
CA ILE A 50 -6.70 5.75 6.03
C ILE A 50 -7.18 4.38 5.61
N ARG A 51 -7.02 3.39 6.46
CA ARG A 51 -7.43 2.00 6.23
C ARG A 51 -8.87 1.87 5.77
N GLY A 52 -9.12 0.90 4.90
CA GLY A 52 -10.47 0.58 4.42
C GLY A 52 -11.06 1.58 3.44
N ARG A 53 -10.34 2.66 3.07
CA ARG A 53 -10.77 3.60 2.04
C ARG A 53 -10.81 2.92 0.68
N LYS A 54 -11.86 3.21 -0.10
CA LYS A 54 -11.98 2.85 -1.51
C LYS A 54 -11.42 3.97 -2.39
N MET A 55 -11.20 3.67 -3.65
CA MET A 55 -10.66 4.62 -4.63
C MET A 55 -11.39 5.95 -4.63
N ASN A 56 -12.72 5.94 -4.66
CA ASN A 56 -13.51 7.18 -4.67
C ASN A 56 -13.20 8.06 -3.45
N ARG A 57 -13.12 7.50 -2.24
CA ARG A 57 -12.83 8.26 -1.03
C ARG A 57 -11.39 8.76 -0.98
N ILE A 58 -10.43 7.96 -1.48
CA ILE A 58 -9.03 8.41 -1.58
C ILE A 58 -8.96 9.62 -2.51
N ILE A 59 -9.57 9.54 -3.67
CA ILE A 59 -9.52 10.62 -4.65
C ILE A 59 -10.31 11.86 -4.19
N ASP A 60 -11.51 11.67 -3.69
CA ASP A 60 -12.39 12.79 -3.32
C ASP A 60 -11.97 13.48 -1.99
N GLU A 61 -11.35 12.74 -1.05
CA GLU A 61 -10.93 13.26 0.26
C GLU A 61 -9.45 13.68 0.31
N GLN A 62 -8.54 12.89 -0.30
CA GLN A 62 -7.10 13.08 -0.11
C GLN A 62 -6.44 13.93 -1.22
N ILE A 63 -6.92 13.87 -2.48
CA ILE A 63 -6.35 14.66 -3.58
C ILE A 63 -6.50 16.17 -3.37
N PRO A 64 -7.67 16.72 -2.98
CA PRO A 64 -7.78 18.16 -2.70
C PRO A 64 -6.78 18.65 -1.65
N ILE A 65 -6.63 17.88 -0.55
CA ILE A 65 -5.68 18.20 0.51
C ILE A 65 -4.23 18.11 -0.03
N ALA A 66 -3.93 17.10 -0.84
CA ALA A 66 -2.60 16.95 -1.46
C ALA A 66 -2.22 18.17 -2.31
N LEU A 67 -3.16 18.68 -3.12
CA LEU A 67 -2.93 19.86 -3.95
C LEU A 67 -2.68 21.12 -3.11
N GLU A 68 -3.43 21.31 -2.02
CA GLU A 68 -3.21 22.41 -1.07
C GLU A 68 -1.86 22.32 -0.36
N MET A 69 -1.43 21.09 -0.01
CA MET A 69 -0.16 20.84 0.66
C MET A 69 1.05 21.03 -0.25
N LYS A 70 0.88 21.03 -1.59
CA LYS A 70 1.94 21.23 -2.58
C LYS A 70 3.17 20.32 -2.36
N PRO A 71 3.04 19.00 -2.34
CA PRO A 71 4.17 18.08 -2.35
C PRO A 71 4.94 18.17 -3.67
N ASP A 72 6.17 17.66 -3.70
CA ASP A 72 6.91 17.41 -4.93
C ASP A 72 6.96 15.93 -5.32
N LEU A 73 6.57 15.04 -4.38
CA LEU A 73 6.37 13.61 -4.60
C LEU A 73 5.09 13.15 -3.90
N VAL A 74 4.23 12.43 -4.63
CA VAL A 74 3.05 11.74 -4.07
C VAL A 74 3.13 10.26 -4.38
N SER A 75 2.89 9.39 -3.38
CA SER A 75 2.61 7.99 -3.65
C SER A 75 1.12 7.68 -3.48
N ILE A 76 0.56 6.86 -4.38
CA ILE A 76 -0.84 6.40 -4.31
C ILE A 76 -0.87 4.88 -4.47
N ALA A 77 -1.35 4.16 -3.44
CA ALA A 77 -1.65 2.75 -3.52
C ALA A 77 -3.12 2.53 -3.14
N ALA A 78 -3.95 2.11 -4.09
CA ALA A 78 -5.39 2.07 -3.92
C ALA A 78 -6.07 1.05 -4.86
N GLY A 79 -7.33 0.68 -4.54
CA GLY A 79 -8.20 -0.11 -5.41
C GLY A 79 -8.40 -1.56 -4.96
N VAL A 80 -7.55 -2.12 -4.11
CA VAL A 80 -7.75 -3.48 -3.56
C VAL A 80 -9.05 -3.54 -2.77
N ASN A 81 -9.35 -2.52 -1.96
CA ASN A 81 -10.61 -2.44 -1.22
C ASN A 81 -11.84 -2.42 -2.14
N ASP A 82 -11.72 -1.86 -3.33
CA ASP A 82 -12.78 -1.86 -4.34
C ASP A 82 -12.94 -3.25 -4.97
N ALA A 83 -11.82 -3.88 -5.38
CA ALA A 83 -11.81 -5.22 -5.96
C ALA A 83 -12.41 -6.27 -5.02
N LEU A 84 -12.26 -6.10 -3.71
CA LEU A 84 -12.86 -6.95 -2.69
C LEU A 84 -14.39 -6.74 -2.51
N ARG A 85 -15.02 -5.78 -3.17
CA ARG A 85 -16.46 -5.51 -3.02
C ARG A 85 -17.31 -6.32 -4.02
N ARG A 86 -18.53 -6.70 -3.58
CA ARG A 86 -19.49 -7.40 -4.47
C ARG A 86 -19.91 -6.50 -5.62
N ASN A 87 -20.07 -5.22 -5.39
CA ASN A 87 -20.40 -4.18 -6.37
C ASN A 87 -19.15 -3.57 -6.99
N TRP A 88 -18.16 -4.40 -7.35
CA TRP A 88 -16.98 -3.98 -8.10
C TRP A 88 -17.38 -3.35 -9.43
N ASP A 89 -16.99 -2.09 -9.62
CA ASP A 89 -17.17 -1.34 -10.87
C ASP A 89 -15.80 -0.87 -11.38
N PRO A 90 -15.15 -1.67 -12.23
CA PRO A 90 -13.81 -1.38 -12.71
C PRO A 90 -13.71 -0.07 -13.50
N ILE A 91 -14.74 0.27 -14.27
CA ILE A 91 -14.73 1.48 -15.11
C ILE A 91 -14.70 2.73 -14.24
N THR A 92 -15.60 2.81 -13.27
CA THR A 92 -15.63 3.95 -12.33
C THR A 92 -14.36 4.03 -11.47
N VAL A 93 -13.83 2.89 -11.01
CA VAL A 93 -12.60 2.86 -10.21
C VAL A 93 -11.42 3.41 -11.00
N ILE A 94 -11.23 2.96 -12.23
CA ILE A 94 -10.11 3.42 -13.07
C ILE A 94 -10.28 4.88 -13.49
N ALA A 95 -11.49 5.32 -13.85
CA ALA A 95 -11.75 6.71 -14.17
C ALA A 95 -11.43 7.66 -12.99
N LYS A 96 -11.80 7.26 -11.76
CA LYS A 96 -11.44 8.00 -10.53
C LYS A 96 -9.92 8.03 -10.30
N TYR A 97 -9.25 6.89 -10.47
CA TYR A 97 -7.81 6.82 -10.31
C TYR A 97 -7.09 7.73 -11.31
N GLU A 98 -7.47 7.63 -12.56
CA GLU A 98 -6.94 8.48 -13.63
C GLU A 98 -7.16 9.96 -13.34
N TYR A 99 -8.37 10.34 -12.89
CA TYR A 99 -8.67 11.71 -12.51
C TYR A 99 -7.70 12.21 -11.44
N GLY A 100 -7.50 11.46 -10.34
CA GLY A 100 -6.60 11.85 -9.26
C GLY A 100 -5.15 12.02 -9.72
N ILE A 101 -4.63 11.05 -10.50
CA ILE A 101 -3.29 11.13 -11.07
C ILE A 101 -3.16 12.37 -11.97
N SER A 102 -4.15 12.61 -12.83
CA SER A 102 -4.13 13.75 -13.76
C SER A 102 -4.09 15.11 -13.06
N GLN A 103 -4.79 15.26 -11.91
CA GLN A 103 -4.75 16.48 -11.12
C GLN A 103 -3.35 16.74 -10.55
N LEU A 104 -2.71 15.71 -9.99
CA LEU A 104 -1.35 15.84 -9.44
C LEU A 104 -0.32 16.15 -10.54
N ARG A 105 -0.40 15.48 -11.69
CA ARG A 105 0.54 15.68 -12.80
C ARG A 105 0.40 17.04 -13.48
N ARG A 106 -0.78 17.69 -13.40
CA ARG A 106 -0.97 19.07 -13.86
C ARG A 106 -0.24 20.12 -13.03
N GLU A 107 0.03 19.80 -11.77
CA GLU A 107 0.80 20.65 -10.84
C GLU A 107 2.28 20.25 -10.78
N ASP A 108 2.79 19.54 -11.80
CA ASP A 108 4.18 19.06 -11.91
C ASP A 108 4.64 18.19 -10.69
N ILE A 109 3.70 17.57 -9.99
CA ILE A 109 4.00 16.68 -8.88
C ILE A 109 4.41 15.31 -9.42
N ASP A 110 5.56 14.79 -9.00
CA ASP A 110 5.95 13.41 -9.31
C ASP A 110 5.05 12.42 -8.57
N VAL A 111 4.57 11.41 -9.30
CA VAL A 111 3.63 10.42 -8.76
C VAL A 111 4.24 9.03 -8.82
N LEU A 112 4.22 8.33 -7.69
CA LEU A 112 4.54 6.91 -7.56
C LEU A 112 3.24 6.13 -7.37
N ILE A 113 2.95 5.18 -8.25
CA ILE A 113 1.79 4.31 -8.15
C ILE A 113 2.18 2.84 -8.02
N VAL A 114 1.28 2.03 -7.48
CA VAL A 114 1.55 0.64 -7.13
C VAL A 114 0.60 -0.29 -7.86
N ALA A 115 1.13 -1.26 -8.60
CA ALA A 115 0.46 -2.47 -9.04
C ALA A 115 0.71 -3.58 -8.03
N PHE A 116 -0.35 -4.18 -7.49
CA PHE A 116 -0.28 -5.13 -6.37
C PHE A 116 0.17 -6.52 -6.83
N GLY A 117 0.68 -7.33 -5.90
CA GLY A 117 1.13 -8.69 -6.16
C GLY A 117 0.00 -9.63 -6.63
N ASP A 118 0.36 -10.65 -7.41
CA ASP A 118 -0.56 -11.69 -7.85
C ASP A 118 -0.99 -12.58 -6.67
N PRO A 119 -2.29 -12.66 -6.34
CA PRO A 119 -2.77 -13.49 -5.25
C PRO A 119 -2.96 -14.97 -5.61
N GLU A 120 -2.41 -15.47 -6.70
CA GLU A 120 -2.61 -16.83 -7.19
C GLU A 120 -2.40 -17.89 -6.10
N ASN A 121 -1.33 -17.77 -5.36
CA ASN A 121 -0.99 -18.71 -4.28
C ASN A 121 -1.57 -18.31 -2.91
N ARG A 122 -2.46 -17.32 -2.88
CA ARG A 122 -3.08 -16.78 -1.68
C ARG A 122 -4.57 -17.08 -1.67
N GLY A 123 -4.93 -18.28 -1.23
CA GLY A 123 -6.26 -18.86 -1.35
C GLY A 123 -7.44 -17.96 -0.96
N GLN A 124 -7.26 -17.07 0.04
CA GLN A 124 -8.30 -16.12 0.48
C GLN A 124 -8.55 -14.99 -0.52
N LEU A 125 -7.61 -14.68 -1.38
CA LEU A 125 -7.72 -13.64 -2.42
C LEU A 125 -7.88 -14.21 -3.84
N ALA A 126 -7.80 -15.53 -4.01
CA ALA A 126 -7.91 -16.18 -5.33
C ALA A 126 -9.21 -15.80 -6.05
N GLY A 127 -10.32 -15.66 -5.32
CA GLY A 127 -11.61 -15.26 -5.89
C GLY A 127 -11.69 -13.84 -6.45
N VAL A 128 -10.68 -12.99 -6.22
CA VAL A 128 -10.60 -11.62 -6.75
C VAL A 128 -9.39 -11.41 -7.65
N ARG A 129 -8.65 -12.48 -7.99
CA ARG A 129 -7.44 -12.40 -8.80
C ARG A 129 -7.68 -11.68 -10.14
N GLU A 130 -8.72 -12.04 -10.86
CA GLU A 130 -9.04 -11.40 -12.16
C GLU A 130 -9.31 -9.89 -12.03
N ARG A 131 -9.95 -9.47 -10.92
CA ARG A 131 -10.20 -8.05 -10.65
C ARG A 131 -8.92 -7.30 -10.34
N LEU A 132 -8.01 -7.92 -9.59
CA LEU A 132 -6.69 -7.34 -9.28
C LEU A 132 -5.81 -7.31 -10.53
N GLN A 133 -5.87 -8.33 -11.38
CA GLN A 133 -5.18 -8.35 -12.67
C GLN A 133 -5.65 -7.20 -13.56
N PHE A 134 -6.96 -6.98 -13.65
CA PHE A 134 -7.51 -5.86 -14.38
C PHE A 134 -7.04 -4.51 -13.80
N LEU A 135 -7.16 -4.33 -12.47
CA LEU A 135 -6.72 -3.12 -11.78
C LEU A 135 -5.25 -2.83 -12.07
N ASN A 136 -4.38 -3.83 -11.95
CA ASN A 136 -2.94 -3.70 -12.18
C ASN A 136 -2.63 -3.36 -13.64
N HIS A 137 -3.28 -4.04 -14.59
CA HIS A 137 -3.11 -3.76 -16.01
C HIS A 137 -3.43 -2.29 -16.34
N GLU A 138 -4.53 -1.77 -15.83
CA GLU A 138 -4.90 -0.37 -16.01
C GLU A 138 -3.95 0.58 -15.25
N THR A 139 -3.48 0.20 -14.04
CA THR A 139 -2.47 0.96 -13.29
C THR A 139 -1.17 1.11 -14.09
N VAL A 140 -0.69 0.04 -14.73
CA VAL A 140 0.49 0.09 -15.61
C VAL A 140 0.27 1.03 -16.81
N LYS A 141 -0.92 1.00 -17.42
CA LYS A 141 -1.26 1.94 -18.50
C LYS A 141 -1.27 3.39 -18.02
N LEU A 142 -1.86 3.66 -16.86
CA LEU A 142 -1.87 5.00 -16.26
C LEU A 142 -0.46 5.48 -15.93
N ALA A 143 0.42 4.61 -15.40
CA ALA A 143 1.82 4.94 -15.16
C ALA A 143 2.49 5.43 -16.44
N LYS A 144 2.32 4.70 -17.53
CA LYS A 144 2.89 5.07 -18.84
C LYS A 144 2.27 6.34 -19.41
N LYS A 145 0.93 6.50 -19.30
CA LYS A 145 0.20 7.65 -19.85
C LYS A 145 0.59 8.97 -19.19
N TYR A 146 0.81 8.95 -17.87
CA TYR A 146 1.08 10.14 -17.07
C TYR A 146 2.52 10.26 -16.59
N ASP A 147 3.44 9.45 -17.14
CA ASP A 147 4.85 9.41 -16.74
C ASP A 147 5.02 9.28 -15.21
N CYS A 148 4.29 8.35 -14.62
CA CYS A 148 4.38 8.05 -13.20
C CYS A 148 5.48 7.02 -12.92
N ARG A 149 6.10 7.10 -11.76
CA ARG A 149 6.92 6.01 -11.23
C ARG A 149 6.01 4.84 -10.85
N LEU A 150 6.42 3.61 -11.19
CA LEU A 150 5.62 2.42 -10.96
C LEU A 150 6.37 1.41 -10.10
N VAL A 151 5.75 1.01 -9.00
CA VAL A 151 6.10 -0.23 -8.30
C VAL A 151 5.18 -1.32 -8.84
N ASP A 152 5.74 -2.31 -9.54
CA ASP A 152 4.98 -3.43 -10.06
C ASP A 152 5.33 -4.71 -9.27
N PHE A 153 4.41 -5.14 -8.40
CA PHE A 153 4.54 -6.37 -7.63
C PHE A 153 3.93 -7.59 -8.33
N TRP A 154 3.24 -7.42 -9.47
CA TRP A 154 2.54 -8.52 -10.10
C TRP A 154 3.46 -9.68 -10.52
N PRO A 155 4.64 -9.44 -11.13
CA PRO A 155 5.56 -10.51 -11.48
C PRO A 155 6.37 -11.05 -10.30
N GLU A 156 6.31 -10.43 -9.14
CA GLU A 156 7.23 -10.67 -8.03
C GLU A 156 6.76 -11.81 -7.13
N ARG A 157 7.18 -13.02 -7.44
CA ARG A 157 6.78 -14.24 -6.72
C ARG A 157 7.40 -14.34 -5.32
N GLY A 158 8.40 -13.53 -4.99
CA GLY A 158 8.99 -13.48 -3.65
C GLY A 158 7.97 -13.14 -2.56
N PHE A 159 6.94 -12.35 -2.88
CA PHE A 159 5.85 -11.99 -1.96
C PHE A 159 4.80 -13.09 -1.76
N ASP A 160 4.90 -14.23 -2.42
CA ASP A 160 3.99 -15.36 -2.19
C ASP A 160 4.19 -16.01 -0.82
N HIS A 161 5.39 -15.88 -0.24
CA HIS A 161 5.71 -16.52 1.03
C HIS A 161 5.07 -15.79 2.22
N ASP A 162 4.49 -16.56 3.15
CA ASP A 162 3.73 -16.04 4.31
C ASP A 162 4.51 -15.08 5.22
N ILE A 163 5.85 -15.15 5.23
CA ILE A 163 6.70 -14.26 6.07
C ILE A 163 6.55 -12.77 5.71
N PHE A 164 6.15 -12.44 4.49
CA PHE A 164 5.90 -11.07 4.06
C PHE A 164 4.51 -10.54 4.42
N TRP A 165 3.67 -11.40 5.01
CA TRP A 165 2.29 -11.07 5.35
C TRP A 165 2.05 -11.18 6.84
N SER A 166 1.16 -10.36 7.34
CA SER A 166 0.75 -10.41 8.74
C SER A 166 -0.21 -11.59 9.00
N ASP A 167 -0.54 -11.81 10.27
CA ASP A 167 -1.45 -12.88 10.71
C ASP A 167 -2.84 -12.80 10.06
N ASP A 168 -3.25 -11.62 9.59
CA ASP A 168 -4.52 -11.44 8.90
C ASP A 168 -4.49 -11.87 7.42
N ARG A 169 -3.32 -12.21 6.90
CA ARG A 169 -3.06 -12.69 5.52
C ARG A 169 -3.48 -11.71 4.43
N LEU A 170 -3.74 -10.48 4.79
CA LEU A 170 -4.16 -9.41 3.88
C LEU A 170 -3.15 -8.26 3.83
N HIS A 171 -2.65 -7.84 5.00
CA HIS A 171 -1.69 -6.77 5.12
C HIS A 171 -0.26 -7.32 5.18
N LEU A 172 0.70 -6.50 4.79
CA LEU A 172 2.11 -6.86 4.88
C LEU A 172 2.56 -6.99 6.33
N SER A 173 3.49 -7.90 6.60
CA SER A 173 4.28 -7.90 7.83
C SER A 173 5.29 -6.75 7.81
N SER A 174 6.00 -6.52 8.93
CA SER A 174 7.09 -5.55 8.96
C SER A 174 8.15 -5.81 7.89
N LEU A 175 8.46 -7.08 7.64
CA LEU A 175 9.36 -7.50 6.57
C LEU A 175 8.78 -7.19 5.18
N GLY A 176 7.50 -7.47 4.96
CA GLY A 176 6.81 -7.12 3.71
C GLY A 176 6.82 -5.62 3.46
N HIS A 177 6.59 -4.81 4.48
CA HIS A 177 6.69 -3.35 4.38
C HIS A 177 8.12 -2.86 4.10
N GLU A 178 9.14 -3.51 4.65
CA GLU A 178 10.54 -3.21 4.34
C GLU A 178 10.82 -3.44 2.85
N PHE A 179 10.40 -4.58 2.31
CA PHE A 179 10.59 -4.90 0.88
C PHE A 179 9.78 -3.98 -0.03
N ALA A 180 8.56 -3.62 0.35
CA ALA A 180 7.76 -2.65 -0.39
C ALA A 180 8.42 -1.26 -0.42
N ALA A 181 9.09 -0.85 0.66
CA ALA A 181 9.87 0.37 0.68
C ALA A 181 11.10 0.32 -0.24
N LYS A 182 11.83 -0.80 -0.25
CA LYS A 182 12.96 -1.00 -1.17
C LYS A 182 12.50 -0.96 -2.63
N ALA A 183 11.35 -1.58 -2.95
CA ALA A 183 10.75 -1.52 -4.27
C ALA A 183 10.37 -0.09 -4.67
N ALA A 184 9.80 0.68 -3.74
CA ALA A 184 9.47 2.08 -3.98
C ALA A 184 10.74 2.92 -4.23
N LEU A 185 11.79 2.74 -3.43
CA LEU A 185 13.07 3.43 -3.62
C LEU A 185 13.73 3.06 -4.96
N HIS A 186 13.63 1.81 -5.40
CA HIS A 186 14.08 1.38 -6.71
C HIS A 186 13.28 2.07 -7.84
N ALA A 187 11.95 2.08 -7.76
CA ALA A 187 11.08 2.75 -8.72
C ALA A 187 11.34 4.27 -8.81
N LEU A 188 11.74 4.88 -7.68
CA LEU A 188 12.19 6.27 -7.61
C LEU A 188 13.61 6.50 -8.14
N GLY A 189 14.36 5.45 -8.46
CA GLY A 189 15.73 5.54 -8.96
C GLY A 189 16.77 5.90 -7.89
N VAL A 190 16.47 5.64 -6.62
CA VAL A 190 17.36 5.95 -5.48
C VAL A 190 17.95 4.72 -4.80
N ALA A 191 17.53 3.52 -5.20
CA ALA A 191 18.07 2.23 -4.79
C ALA A 191 18.16 1.28 -6.00
N ASP A 192 18.91 0.19 -5.84
CA ASP A 192 19.00 -0.89 -6.81
C ASP A 192 17.78 -1.84 -6.73
N ASP A 193 17.79 -2.90 -7.55
CA ASP A 193 16.72 -3.90 -7.64
C ASP A 193 16.93 -5.14 -6.76
N SER A 194 17.87 -5.09 -5.81
CA SER A 194 18.21 -6.21 -4.92
C SER A 194 17.02 -6.73 -4.09
N TRP A 195 15.99 -5.91 -3.94
CA TRP A 195 14.74 -6.28 -3.28
C TRP A 195 13.99 -7.43 -3.98
N ARG A 196 14.22 -7.67 -5.27
CA ARG A 196 13.58 -8.76 -6.04
C ARG A 196 14.07 -10.15 -5.64
N ASN A 197 15.32 -10.22 -5.16
CA ASN A 197 15.96 -11.47 -4.77
C ASN A 197 16.42 -11.41 -3.31
N PRO A 198 15.48 -11.38 -2.36
CA PRO A 198 15.82 -11.30 -0.95
C PRO A 198 16.55 -12.59 -0.53
N ASN A 199 17.79 -12.46 -0.10
CA ASN A 199 18.52 -13.56 0.53
C ASN A 199 18.08 -13.72 1.99
N ILE A 200 16.82 -14.14 2.18
CA ILE A 200 16.24 -14.35 3.51
C ILE A 200 16.05 -15.83 3.74
N PRO A 201 16.54 -16.38 4.87
CA PRO A 201 16.23 -17.74 5.25
C PRO A 201 14.72 -17.91 5.41
N LEU A 202 14.12 -18.70 4.54
CA LEU A 202 12.68 -18.99 4.64
C LEU A 202 12.47 -20.04 5.75
N PRO A 203 11.51 -19.85 6.64
CA PRO A 203 11.15 -20.86 7.61
C PRO A 203 10.60 -22.11 6.89
N PRO A 204 10.76 -23.30 7.48
CA PRO A 204 10.20 -24.51 6.91
C PRO A 204 8.68 -24.41 6.81
N ASP A 205 8.12 -25.00 5.77
CA ASP A 205 6.67 -25.06 5.59
C ASP A 205 6.00 -25.67 6.82
N PRO A 206 4.92 -25.07 7.32
CA PRO A 206 4.18 -25.63 8.45
C PRO A 206 3.55 -26.99 8.08
N THR A 207 3.52 -27.90 9.03
CA THR A 207 2.85 -29.19 8.86
C THR A 207 1.36 -29.00 8.52
N TRP A 208 0.75 -30.00 7.89
CA TRP A 208 -0.69 -29.94 7.56
C TRP A 208 -1.57 -29.64 8.77
N VAL A 209 -1.28 -30.23 9.92
CA VAL A 209 -2.02 -29.99 11.18
C VAL A 209 -1.87 -28.52 11.61
N ALA A 210 -0.65 -27.99 11.59
CA ALA A 210 -0.39 -26.60 11.95
C ALA A 210 -1.09 -25.62 10.99
N ARG A 211 -1.10 -25.92 9.68
CA ARG A 211 -1.85 -25.12 8.69
C ARG A 211 -3.34 -25.06 9.02
N ARG A 212 -3.98 -26.20 9.31
CA ARG A 212 -5.41 -26.25 9.64
C ARG A 212 -5.74 -25.51 10.94
N PHE A 213 -4.90 -25.65 11.96
CA PHE A 213 -5.07 -24.88 13.19
C PHE A 213 -4.96 -23.38 12.95
N ASN A 214 -3.97 -22.95 12.18
CA ASN A 214 -3.79 -21.55 11.79
C ASN A 214 -4.98 -21.03 10.96
N ASP A 215 -5.57 -21.85 10.09
CA ASP A 215 -6.73 -21.47 9.29
C ASP A 215 -7.96 -21.20 10.17
N VAL A 216 -8.23 -22.06 11.17
CA VAL A 216 -9.34 -21.87 12.12
C VAL A 216 -9.12 -20.61 12.97
N LYS A 217 -7.91 -20.42 13.47
CA LYS A 217 -7.53 -19.21 14.23
C LYS A 217 -7.71 -17.95 13.38
N TRP A 218 -7.25 -17.98 12.15
CA TRP A 218 -7.39 -16.87 11.19
C TRP A 218 -8.87 -16.55 10.90
N LEU A 219 -9.68 -17.59 10.65
CA LEU A 219 -11.11 -17.43 10.39
C LEU A 219 -11.80 -16.68 11.54
N ASN A 220 -11.56 -17.12 12.78
CA ASN A 220 -12.20 -16.53 13.95
C ASN A 220 -11.69 -15.13 14.28
N ASN A 221 -10.40 -14.89 14.16
CA ASN A 221 -9.79 -13.64 14.60
C ASN A 221 -9.89 -12.52 13.55
N HIS A 222 -9.97 -12.87 12.25
CA HIS A 222 -9.90 -11.89 11.16
C HIS A 222 -11.12 -11.91 10.24
N MET A 223 -11.51 -13.09 9.70
CA MET A 223 -12.61 -13.16 8.74
C MET A 223 -13.98 -12.88 9.35
N VAL A 224 -14.28 -13.45 10.51
CA VAL A 224 -15.58 -13.25 11.17
C VAL A 224 -15.77 -11.78 11.57
N PRO A 225 -14.84 -11.10 12.25
CA PRO A 225 -14.96 -9.67 12.56
C PRO A 225 -15.05 -8.79 11.31
N TRP A 226 -14.32 -9.14 10.25
CA TRP A 226 -14.39 -8.44 8.97
C TRP A 226 -15.78 -8.57 8.33
N ALA A 227 -16.33 -9.79 8.27
CA ALA A 227 -17.66 -10.04 7.71
C ALA A 227 -18.76 -9.31 8.49
N VAL A 228 -18.69 -9.30 9.83
CA VAL A 228 -19.64 -8.60 10.69
C VAL A 228 -19.62 -7.08 10.40
N ARG A 229 -18.43 -6.45 10.36
CA ARG A 229 -18.31 -5.03 9.98
C ARG A 229 -18.90 -4.77 8.61
N ARG A 230 -18.71 -5.69 7.67
CA ARG A 230 -19.22 -5.61 6.30
C ARG A 230 -20.74 -5.59 6.25
N ILE A 231 -21.40 -6.48 7.01
CA ILE A 231 -22.86 -6.55 7.12
C ILE A 231 -23.41 -5.26 7.75
N GLN A 232 -22.68 -4.69 8.71
CA GLN A 232 -23.04 -3.44 9.37
C GLN A 232 -22.77 -2.19 8.53
N GLY A 233 -22.25 -2.33 7.30
CA GLY A 233 -21.90 -1.20 6.42
C GLY A 233 -20.72 -0.35 6.91
N ARG A 234 -19.97 -0.82 7.94
CA ARG A 234 -18.86 -0.09 8.56
C ARG A 234 -17.53 -0.40 7.89
N SER A 235 -16.67 0.64 7.81
CA SER A 235 -15.28 0.50 7.42
C SER A 235 -14.37 0.49 8.67
N SER A 236 -13.24 -0.20 8.58
CA SER A 236 -12.21 -0.16 9.63
C SER A 236 -11.60 1.23 9.83
N GLY A 237 -11.76 2.11 8.86
CA GLY A 237 -11.25 3.48 8.89
C GLY A 237 -12.30 4.53 9.25
N ASP A 238 -13.52 4.14 9.64
CA ASP A 238 -14.54 5.11 10.01
C ASP A 238 -14.18 5.80 11.32
N GLY A 239 -14.21 7.14 11.33
CA GLY A 239 -13.83 7.96 12.47
C GLY A 239 -12.32 8.10 12.70
N LEU A 240 -11.47 7.50 11.85
CA LEU A 240 -10.03 7.68 11.93
C LEU A 240 -9.59 8.94 11.18
N THR A 241 -8.57 9.58 11.73
CA THR A 241 -7.80 10.64 11.07
C THR A 241 -6.49 10.06 10.51
N PRO A 242 -5.89 10.71 9.51
CA PRO A 242 -4.57 10.33 9.00
C PRO A 242 -3.52 10.34 10.11
N LYS A 243 -2.58 9.39 10.05
CA LYS A 243 -1.52 9.29 11.08
C LYS A 243 -0.53 10.44 11.06
N ARG A 244 -0.39 11.15 9.92
CA ARG A 244 0.52 12.27 9.74
C ARG A 244 -0.10 13.28 8.77
N PRO A 245 -1.09 14.07 9.25
CA PRO A 245 -1.89 14.95 8.36
C PRO A 245 -1.12 16.16 7.83
N GLU A 246 0.02 16.50 8.43
CA GLU A 246 0.83 17.65 8.08
C GLU A 246 2.28 17.23 7.79
N PHE A 247 2.97 18.04 6.98
CA PHE A 247 4.39 17.84 6.75
C PHE A 247 5.21 18.04 8.01
N SER A 248 5.97 17.04 8.37
CA SER A 248 6.90 17.07 9.52
C SER A 248 8.21 16.38 9.15
N THR A 249 9.24 16.61 9.93
CA THR A 249 10.50 15.88 9.80
C THR A 249 10.29 14.40 10.12
N ILE A 250 11.06 13.55 9.46
CA ILE A 250 11.15 12.13 9.76
C ILE A 250 12.63 11.75 9.84
N SER A 251 12.96 10.91 10.79
CA SER A 251 14.31 10.36 10.96
C SER A 251 14.26 8.84 10.88
N PRO A 252 15.31 8.18 10.37
CA PRO A 252 15.38 6.73 10.40
C PRO A 252 15.18 6.17 11.80
N VAL A 253 14.38 5.12 11.91
CA VAL A 253 14.24 4.37 13.16
C VAL A 253 15.41 3.38 13.22
N ASN A 254 16.25 3.49 14.23
CA ASN A 254 17.26 2.48 14.51
C ASN A 254 16.56 1.19 14.93
N ASN A 255 16.78 0.13 14.16
CA ASN A 255 16.25 -1.21 14.44
C ASN A 255 17.04 -1.87 15.57
#